data_7088fcbac6fc43f7385731169d792e9c
#
_entry.id   7088fcbac6fc43f7385731169d792e9c
#
_cell.length_a   1.000
_cell.length_b   1.000
_cell.length_c   1.000
_cell.angle_alpha   90.00
_cell.angle_beta   90.00
_cell.angle_gamma   90.00
#
_symmetry.space_group_name_H-M   'P 1'
#
loop_
_entity.id
_entity.type
_entity.pdbx_description
1 polymer ?
#
loop_
_entity_poly.entity_id
_entity_poly.type
_entity_poly.pdbx_seq_one_letter_code
_entity_poly.pdbx_strand_id
1 'polypeptide(L)'
;RAYAGAADVAAAWEGRWVYSGQYSPSFDRRHGAPADAIDHRHFVVFDTNHDHVGNTPRGDRMLSDVAPDDPRHRLAAAAVLLSPFTPMLFMGEEYGETSPFPYFIDHGDPDLVEAVRVGRQREFSGADWSGPVADPADPSTFEAAVLDVTLTEREPHRSRLAMYTELLRLRRAHRLLTDPSAQQHVSFVDDALFVVRSGPGETASLVFNFSDEDVDHRSPGPADAVVFDSDDTRWGGPGGAVDPIAPWSARLSITQGPAPDATTIHLRR
;
A
#
# COMPACT_ATOMS: atom_id res chain seq x y z
N ARG A 1 10.32 14.42 -8.81
CA ARG A 1 9.37 13.57 -8.03
C ARG A 1 9.15 14.22 -6.66
N ALA A 2 7.91 14.16 -6.14
CA ALA A 2 7.58 14.69 -4.82
C ALA A 2 8.08 13.79 -3.68
N TYR A 3 8.28 12.52 -3.96
CA TYR A 3 8.68 11.47 -3.01
C TYR A 3 9.88 10.69 -3.52
N ALA A 4 10.71 10.20 -2.59
CA ALA A 4 12.01 9.60 -2.89
C ALA A 4 12.00 8.06 -2.87
N GLY A 5 11.03 7.42 -2.21
CA GLY A 5 10.95 5.97 -2.14
C GLY A 5 10.52 5.43 -0.78
N ALA A 6 10.98 4.23 -0.42
CA ALA A 6 10.56 3.53 0.80
C ALA A 6 10.86 4.29 2.10
N ALA A 7 11.89 5.14 2.13
CA ALA A 7 12.18 6.02 3.26
C ALA A 7 11.02 6.99 3.58
N ASP A 8 10.28 7.42 2.57
CA ASP A 8 9.10 8.27 2.77
C ASP A 8 7.94 7.51 3.42
N VAL A 9 7.82 6.21 3.13
CA VAL A 9 6.84 5.33 3.83
C VAL A 9 7.19 5.27 5.32
N ALA A 10 8.47 5.08 5.65
CA ALA A 10 8.92 5.08 7.04
C ALA A 10 8.65 6.42 7.74
N ALA A 11 8.97 7.54 7.08
CA ALA A 11 8.68 8.89 7.59
C ALA A 11 7.17 9.10 7.83
N ALA A 12 6.31 8.60 6.95
CA ALA A 12 4.87 8.67 7.11
C ALA A 12 4.37 7.79 8.27
N TRP A 13 4.94 6.62 8.49
CA TRP A 13 4.62 5.78 9.64
C TRP A 13 4.99 6.42 10.97
N GLU A 14 6.12 7.11 11.03
CA GLU A 14 6.59 7.81 12.23
C GLU A 14 5.82 9.12 12.46
N GLY A 15 5.81 10.01 11.45
CA GLY A 15 5.31 11.38 11.53
C GLY A 15 3.88 11.60 11.03
N ARG A 16 3.13 10.57 10.66
CA ARG A 16 1.77 10.54 10.03
C ARG A 16 1.78 10.90 8.55
N TRP A 17 2.72 11.68 8.06
CA TRP A 17 2.92 12.03 6.67
C TRP A 17 4.36 12.49 6.42
N VAL A 18 4.76 12.64 5.15
CA VAL A 18 6.15 12.91 4.77
C VAL A 18 6.55 14.35 5.03
N TYR A 19 5.70 15.32 4.65
CA TYR A 19 6.05 16.75 4.71
C TYR A 19 5.62 17.40 6.02
N SER A 20 6.55 17.59 6.95
CA SER A 20 6.32 18.18 8.27
C SER A 20 6.93 19.59 8.45
N GLY A 21 7.13 20.33 7.34
CA GLY A 21 7.68 21.69 7.33
C GLY A 21 9.04 21.84 6.63
N GLN A 22 9.60 20.74 6.11
CA GLN A 22 10.83 20.79 5.29
C GLN A 22 10.55 21.40 3.91
N TYR A 23 11.62 21.86 3.25
CA TYR A 23 11.53 22.34 1.87
C TYR A 23 11.23 21.17 0.93
N SER A 24 10.24 21.34 0.07
CA SER A 24 9.91 20.38 -0.99
C SER A 24 10.30 20.97 -2.35
N PRO A 25 11.23 20.33 -3.09
CA PRO A 25 11.60 20.75 -4.43
C PRO A 25 10.41 20.75 -5.41
N SER A 26 9.48 19.82 -5.24
CA SER A 26 8.29 19.69 -6.12
C SER A 26 7.29 20.83 -5.92
N PHE A 27 7.22 21.40 -4.72
CA PHE A 27 6.34 22.53 -4.41
C PHE A 27 7.08 23.87 -4.40
N ASP A 28 8.42 23.87 -4.57
CA ASP A 28 9.32 25.04 -4.50
C ASP A 28 9.08 25.90 -3.24
N ARG A 29 8.78 25.25 -2.11
CA ARG A 29 8.53 25.91 -0.81
C ARG A 29 8.60 24.92 0.35
N ARG A 30 8.62 25.45 1.59
CA ARG A 30 8.33 24.64 2.76
C ARG A 30 6.88 24.14 2.70
N HIS A 31 6.68 22.84 2.96
CA HIS A 31 5.40 22.19 2.81
C HIS A 31 5.06 21.34 4.04
N GLY A 32 3.76 21.32 4.39
CA GLY A 32 3.27 20.59 5.54
C GLY A 32 3.56 21.24 6.89
N ALA A 33 3.19 20.53 7.94
CA ALA A 33 3.44 20.86 9.34
C ALA A 33 3.52 19.55 10.16
N PRO A 34 4.17 19.54 11.34
CA PRO A 34 4.14 18.36 12.22
C PRO A 34 2.72 17.92 12.55
N ALA A 35 2.47 16.62 12.54
CA ALA A 35 1.16 16.03 12.75
C ALA A 35 1.11 15.06 13.96
N ASP A 36 2.15 15.03 14.78
CA ASP A 36 2.30 14.09 15.90
C ASP A 36 1.17 14.16 16.93
N ALA A 37 0.56 15.34 17.09
CA ALA A 37 -0.57 15.54 17.99
C ALA A 37 -1.92 15.07 17.41
N ILE A 38 -1.97 14.71 16.12
CA ILE A 38 -3.20 14.25 15.46
C ILE A 38 -3.27 12.74 15.59
N ASP A 39 -4.43 12.22 15.99
CA ASP A 39 -4.65 10.77 16.04
C ASP A 39 -4.48 10.17 14.63
N HIS A 40 -3.67 9.11 14.52
CA HIS A 40 -3.36 8.47 13.25
C HIS A 40 -4.62 7.96 12.51
N ARG A 41 -5.71 7.68 13.21
CA ARG A 41 -6.99 7.26 12.61
C ARG A 41 -7.65 8.33 11.74
N HIS A 42 -7.21 9.59 11.83
CA HIS A 42 -7.68 10.68 10.96
C HIS A 42 -6.96 10.71 9.60
N PHE A 43 -5.90 9.92 9.42
CA PHE A 43 -5.18 9.83 8.16
C PHE A 43 -5.70 8.64 7.36
N VAL A 44 -6.21 8.91 6.16
CA VAL A 44 -6.63 7.87 5.20
C VAL A 44 -5.44 7.50 4.35
N VAL A 45 -5.11 6.21 4.31
CA VAL A 45 -4.01 5.66 3.52
C VAL A 45 -4.52 4.64 2.52
N PHE A 46 -3.88 4.59 1.38
CA PHE A 46 -4.23 3.67 0.28
C PHE A 46 -2.98 3.44 -0.58
N ASP A 47 -2.97 2.37 -1.33
CA ASP A 47 -1.97 2.14 -2.36
C ASP A 47 -2.40 2.76 -3.68
N THR A 48 -3.70 2.74 -3.99
CA THR A 48 -4.28 3.37 -5.18
C THR A 48 -5.65 3.99 -4.89
N ASN A 49 -6.09 4.92 -5.74
CA ASN A 49 -7.42 5.49 -5.75
C ASN A 49 -7.83 5.88 -7.18
N HIS A 50 -9.07 6.38 -7.35
CA HIS A 50 -9.60 6.78 -8.66
C HIS A 50 -8.76 7.88 -9.34
N ASP A 51 -8.15 8.80 -8.58
CA ASP A 51 -7.31 9.86 -9.15
C ASP A 51 -6.00 9.30 -9.72
N HIS A 52 -5.41 8.30 -9.05
CA HIS A 52 -4.21 7.66 -9.57
C HIS A 52 -4.50 6.86 -10.84
N VAL A 53 -5.57 6.07 -10.82
CA VAL A 53 -5.95 5.20 -11.94
C VAL A 53 -6.55 6.03 -13.09
N GLY A 54 -7.56 6.85 -12.79
CA GLY A 54 -8.31 7.61 -13.80
C GLY A 54 -7.52 8.74 -14.46
N ASN A 55 -6.42 9.19 -13.84
CA ASN A 55 -5.52 10.19 -14.42
C ASN A 55 -4.35 9.58 -15.20
N THR A 56 -4.36 8.29 -15.49
CA THR A 56 -3.51 7.69 -16.51
C THR A 56 -4.22 7.72 -17.88
N PRO A 57 -3.49 7.67 -19.00
CA PRO A 57 -4.10 7.75 -20.34
C PRO A 57 -5.12 6.66 -20.62
N ARG A 58 -5.00 5.49 -20.02
CA ARG A 58 -5.86 4.32 -20.25
C ARG A 58 -6.63 3.85 -19.01
N GLY A 59 -6.43 4.50 -17.86
CA GLY A 59 -6.99 4.01 -16.61
C GLY A 59 -6.30 2.75 -16.07
N ASP A 60 -5.01 2.58 -16.37
CA ASP A 60 -4.26 1.41 -15.95
C ASP A 60 -4.17 1.35 -14.41
N ARG A 61 -4.47 0.18 -13.84
CA ARG A 61 -4.36 -0.04 -12.40
C ARG A 61 -2.91 -0.09 -11.95
N MET A 62 -2.66 0.18 -10.67
CA MET A 62 -1.31 0.11 -10.12
C MET A 62 -0.72 -1.29 -10.34
N LEU A 63 0.56 -1.34 -10.73
CA LEU A 63 1.28 -2.57 -11.05
C LEU A 63 0.62 -3.41 -12.16
N SER A 64 -0.16 -2.79 -13.06
CA SER A 64 -0.74 -3.49 -14.21
C SER A 64 0.30 -3.94 -15.25
N ASP A 65 1.52 -3.40 -15.16
CA ASP A 65 2.67 -3.73 -16.00
C ASP A 65 3.51 -4.92 -15.48
N VAL A 66 3.15 -5.47 -14.33
CA VAL A 66 3.79 -6.64 -13.74
C VAL A 66 2.82 -7.82 -13.63
N ALA A 67 3.37 -9.01 -13.38
CA ALA A 67 2.55 -10.22 -13.22
C ALA A 67 1.53 -10.08 -12.09
N PRO A 68 0.32 -10.62 -12.22
CA PRO A 68 -0.71 -10.55 -11.19
C PRO A 68 -0.31 -11.14 -9.84
N ASP A 69 0.65 -12.04 -9.82
CA ASP A 69 1.23 -12.69 -8.64
C ASP A 69 2.51 -12.02 -8.12
N ASP A 70 2.90 -10.89 -8.70
CA ASP A 70 4.08 -10.13 -8.27
C ASP A 70 4.02 -9.83 -6.76
N PRO A 71 5.10 -10.07 -5.99
CA PRO A 71 5.13 -9.89 -4.54
C PRO A 71 4.84 -8.46 -4.10
N ARG A 72 5.11 -7.46 -4.94
CA ARG A 72 4.84 -6.04 -4.64
C ARG A 72 3.37 -5.76 -4.37
N HIS A 73 2.44 -6.49 -4.98
CA HIS A 73 1.02 -6.39 -4.68
C HIS A 73 0.71 -6.81 -3.24
N ARG A 74 1.36 -7.91 -2.75
CA ARG A 74 1.15 -8.41 -1.39
C ARG A 74 1.77 -7.49 -0.36
N LEU A 75 2.97 -6.97 -0.66
CA LEU A 75 3.66 -5.98 0.17
C LEU A 75 2.83 -4.69 0.34
N ALA A 76 2.31 -4.12 -0.76
CA ALA A 76 1.51 -2.90 -0.74
C ALA A 76 0.24 -3.08 0.11
N ALA A 77 -0.51 -4.17 -0.12
CA ALA A 77 -1.69 -4.50 0.68
C ALA A 77 -1.37 -4.62 2.18
N ALA A 78 -0.28 -5.32 2.54
CA ALA A 78 0.16 -5.46 3.91
C ALA A 78 0.56 -4.11 4.52
N ALA A 79 1.28 -3.27 3.79
CA ALA A 79 1.70 -1.95 4.26
C ALA A 79 0.51 -1.03 4.54
N VAL A 80 -0.55 -1.08 3.73
CA VAL A 80 -1.78 -0.31 3.95
C VAL A 80 -2.61 -0.90 5.10
N LEU A 81 -2.90 -2.21 5.07
CA LEU A 81 -3.87 -2.82 5.97
C LEU A 81 -3.34 -3.10 7.38
N LEU A 82 -2.02 -3.30 7.54
CA LEU A 82 -1.39 -3.47 8.85
C LEU A 82 -0.94 -2.14 9.46
N SER A 83 -1.08 -1.02 8.74
CA SER A 83 -0.77 0.32 9.27
C SER A 83 -1.74 0.73 10.38
N PRO A 84 -1.36 1.67 11.27
CA PRO A 84 -2.27 2.19 12.28
C PRO A 84 -3.34 3.14 11.70
N PHE A 85 -3.19 3.59 10.47
CA PHE A 85 -4.03 4.56 9.79
C PHE A 85 -5.39 3.98 9.35
N THR A 86 -6.28 4.80 8.84
CA THR A 86 -7.54 4.35 8.24
C THR A 86 -7.31 3.91 6.80
N PRO A 87 -7.40 2.62 6.47
CA PRO A 87 -7.19 2.15 5.11
C PRO A 87 -8.39 2.47 4.23
N MET A 88 -8.12 2.89 3.00
CA MET A 88 -9.09 2.97 1.92
C MET A 88 -8.69 1.99 0.82
N LEU A 89 -9.63 1.18 0.37
CA LEU A 89 -9.45 0.24 -0.72
C LEU A 89 -10.13 0.79 -1.97
N PHE A 90 -9.41 0.80 -3.09
CA PHE A 90 -10.02 1.09 -4.36
C PHE A 90 -10.71 -0.17 -4.90
N MET A 91 -11.93 -0.02 -5.42
CA MET A 91 -12.76 -1.13 -5.85
C MET A 91 -12.02 -2.10 -6.76
N GLY A 92 -12.03 -3.37 -6.41
CA GLY A 92 -11.41 -4.46 -7.15
C GLY A 92 -9.95 -4.73 -6.79
N GLU A 93 -9.26 -3.87 -6.02
CA GLU A 93 -7.87 -4.13 -5.64
C GLU A 93 -7.76 -5.36 -4.74
N GLU A 94 -8.77 -5.61 -3.92
CA GLU A 94 -8.83 -6.72 -2.96
C GLU A 94 -8.76 -8.11 -3.60
N TYR A 95 -9.13 -8.21 -4.88
CA TYR A 95 -8.96 -9.44 -5.65
C TYR A 95 -8.08 -9.26 -6.90
N GLY A 96 -7.53 -8.06 -7.09
CA GLY A 96 -6.65 -7.77 -8.22
C GLY A 96 -7.39 -7.69 -9.55
N GLU A 97 -8.44 -6.87 -9.61
CA GLU A 97 -9.15 -6.53 -10.84
C GLU A 97 -8.21 -6.13 -11.96
N THR A 98 -8.45 -6.60 -13.15
CA THR A 98 -7.66 -6.34 -14.35
C THR A 98 -8.31 -5.33 -15.30
N SER A 99 -9.62 -5.10 -15.18
CA SER A 99 -10.31 -4.06 -15.93
C SER A 99 -9.71 -2.68 -15.60
N PRO A 100 -9.40 -1.86 -16.59
CA PRO A 100 -8.92 -0.49 -16.36
C PRO A 100 -10.00 0.35 -15.70
N PHE A 101 -9.62 1.52 -15.21
CA PHE A 101 -10.57 2.53 -14.73
C PHE A 101 -10.25 3.88 -15.38
N PRO A 102 -10.51 4.04 -16.69
CA PRO A 102 -10.27 5.30 -17.39
C PRO A 102 -11.20 6.39 -16.88
N TYR A 103 -10.81 7.63 -17.06
CA TYR A 103 -11.68 8.77 -16.79
C TYR A 103 -12.84 8.80 -17.76
N PHE A 104 -14.08 8.81 -17.28
CA PHE A 104 -15.30 8.86 -18.08
C PHE A 104 -16.28 9.90 -17.52
N ILE A 105 -17.16 10.41 -18.40
CA ILE A 105 -18.16 11.43 -18.10
C ILE A 105 -19.51 11.09 -18.74
N ASP A 106 -20.57 11.63 -18.14
CA ASP A 106 -21.93 11.62 -18.69
C ASP A 106 -22.57 13.00 -18.49
N HIS A 107 -21.99 14.02 -19.15
CA HIS A 107 -22.51 15.39 -19.11
C HIS A 107 -23.56 15.61 -20.19
N GLY A 108 -24.66 16.27 -19.85
CA GLY A 108 -25.71 16.59 -20.79
C GLY A 108 -25.42 17.81 -21.70
N ASP A 109 -24.38 18.58 -21.43
CA ASP A 109 -23.97 19.76 -22.19
C ASP A 109 -22.90 19.38 -23.23
N PRO A 110 -23.22 19.47 -24.55
CA PRO A 110 -22.28 19.11 -25.62
C PRO A 110 -20.99 19.95 -25.63
N ASP A 111 -21.07 21.24 -25.29
CA ASP A 111 -19.90 22.12 -25.28
C ASP A 111 -18.96 21.74 -24.13
N LEU A 112 -19.50 21.37 -22.97
CA LEU A 112 -18.72 20.85 -21.83
C LEU A 112 -18.08 19.49 -22.17
N VAL A 113 -18.81 18.58 -22.81
CA VAL A 113 -18.27 17.28 -23.26
C VAL A 113 -17.07 17.48 -24.17
N GLU A 114 -17.17 18.37 -25.16
CA GLU A 114 -16.07 18.65 -26.08
C GLU A 114 -14.89 19.31 -25.37
N ALA A 115 -15.15 20.23 -24.44
CA ALA A 115 -14.10 20.88 -23.65
C ALA A 115 -13.32 19.86 -22.81
N VAL A 116 -14.00 18.89 -22.17
CA VAL A 116 -13.36 17.81 -21.40
C VAL A 116 -12.55 16.90 -22.33
N ARG A 117 -13.09 16.50 -23.47
CA ARG A 117 -12.39 15.67 -24.46
C ARG A 117 -11.08 16.30 -24.92
N VAL A 118 -11.12 17.57 -25.32
CA VAL A 118 -9.93 18.34 -25.73
C VAL A 118 -8.96 18.53 -24.56
N GLY A 119 -9.48 18.78 -23.35
CA GLY A 119 -8.68 18.91 -22.12
C GLY A 119 -7.85 17.65 -21.85
N ARG A 120 -8.49 16.48 -21.87
CA ARG A 120 -7.81 15.18 -21.65
C ARG A 120 -6.74 14.88 -22.71
N GLN A 121 -7.01 15.16 -23.97
CA GLN A 121 -6.03 14.99 -25.03
C GLN A 121 -4.79 15.89 -24.83
N ARG A 122 -5.00 17.13 -24.40
CA ARG A 122 -3.89 18.07 -24.11
C ARG A 122 -3.08 17.65 -22.91
N GLU A 123 -3.71 17.14 -21.87
CA GLU A 123 -3.04 16.69 -20.63
C GLU A 123 -1.95 15.64 -20.94
N PHE A 124 -2.23 14.72 -21.86
CA PHE A 124 -1.31 13.65 -22.22
C PHE A 124 -0.43 13.94 -23.44
N SER A 125 -0.69 15.03 -24.18
CA SER A 125 0.10 15.39 -25.38
C SER A 125 1.54 15.80 -25.10
N GLY A 126 1.88 16.15 -23.85
CA GLY A 126 3.22 16.52 -23.42
C GLY A 126 3.91 15.46 -22.54
N ALA A 127 3.26 14.34 -22.26
CA ALA A 127 3.83 13.22 -21.51
C ALA A 127 4.56 12.25 -22.47
N ASP A 128 5.46 11.41 -21.94
CA ASP A 128 6.11 10.30 -22.68
C ASP A 128 5.09 9.20 -23.05
N TRP A 129 3.96 9.61 -23.62
CA TRP A 129 2.85 8.75 -24.01
C TRP A 129 2.59 8.87 -25.51
N SER A 130 2.64 7.75 -26.22
CA SER A 130 2.44 7.66 -27.69
C SER A 130 1.17 6.91 -28.10
N GLY A 131 0.34 6.45 -27.14
CA GLY A 131 -0.88 5.71 -27.40
C GLY A 131 -2.13 6.57 -27.48
N PRO A 132 -3.29 6.01 -27.90
CA PRO A 132 -4.56 6.71 -27.86
C PRO A 132 -4.99 6.97 -26.41
N VAL A 133 -5.56 8.14 -26.17
CA VAL A 133 -6.26 8.48 -24.91
C VAL A 133 -7.71 8.07 -25.08
N ALA A 134 -8.31 7.40 -24.10
CA ALA A 134 -9.71 7.02 -24.13
C ALA A 134 -10.59 8.27 -24.24
N ASP A 135 -11.62 8.24 -25.10
CA ASP A 135 -12.62 9.29 -25.17
C ASP A 135 -13.51 9.23 -23.91
N PRO A 136 -13.49 10.24 -23.03
CA PRO A 136 -14.22 10.18 -21.77
C PRO A 136 -15.75 10.13 -21.93
N ALA A 137 -16.28 10.53 -23.07
CA ALA A 137 -17.72 10.54 -23.37
C ALA A 137 -18.18 9.31 -24.17
N ASP A 138 -17.26 8.43 -24.58
CA ASP A 138 -17.64 7.21 -25.28
C ASP A 138 -18.17 6.18 -24.27
N PRO A 139 -19.36 5.60 -24.49
CA PRO A 139 -19.91 4.56 -23.62
C PRO A 139 -18.96 3.38 -23.38
N SER A 140 -18.14 3.02 -24.38
CA SER A 140 -17.16 1.94 -24.25
C SER A 140 -16.09 2.24 -23.22
N THR A 141 -15.80 3.50 -22.93
CA THR A 141 -14.86 3.92 -21.87
C THR A 141 -15.41 3.57 -20.48
N PHE A 142 -16.69 3.79 -20.24
CA PHE A 142 -17.36 3.34 -19.02
C PHE A 142 -17.47 1.82 -18.96
N GLU A 143 -17.88 1.18 -20.06
CA GLU A 143 -18.02 -0.29 -20.13
C GLU A 143 -16.69 -1.00 -19.81
N ALA A 144 -15.56 -0.45 -20.25
CA ALA A 144 -14.24 -0.98 -19.94
C ALA A 144 -13.90 -0.93 -18.44
N ALA A 145 -14.54 -0.03 -17.67
CA ALA A 145 -14.34 0.12 -16.23
C ALA A 145 -15.19 -0.83 -15.37
N VAL A 146 -16.11 -1.58 -16.00
CA VAL A 146 -16.96 -2.53 -15.27
C VAL A 146 -16.12 -3.67 -14.70
N LEU A 147 -16.29 -3.92 -13.39
CA LEU A 147 -15.53 -4.93 -12.68
C LEU A 147 -15.93 -6.35 -13.09
N ASP A 148 -14.95 -7.24 -13.25
CA ASP A 148 -15.18 -8.67 -13.44
C ASP A 148 -15.05 -9.42 -12.12
N VAL A 149 -16.13 -9.47 -11.34
CA VAL A 149 -16.15 -10.18 -10.05
C VAL A 149 -15.95 -11.70 -10.20
N THR A 150 -16.08 -12.27 -11.40
CA THR A 150 -15.84 -13.70 -11.64
C THR A 150 -14.36 -14.07 -11.51
N LEU A 151 -13.46 -13.07 -11.57
CA LEU A 151 -12.04 -13.25 -11.30
C LEU A 151 -11.79 -13.88 -9.93
N THR A 152 -12.63 -13.58 -8.93
CA THR A 152 -12.49 -14.13 -7.57
C THR A 152 -12.58 -15.66 -7.49
N GLU A 153 -13.09 -16.31 -8.52
CA GLU A 153 -13.24 -17.78 -8.58
C GLU A 153 -11.96 -18.49 -9.03
N ARG A 154 -10.95 -17.77 -9.51
CA ARG A 154 -9.71 -18.33 -10.10
C ARG A 154 -8.44 -17.70 -9.53
N GLU A 155 -7.34 -18.43 -9.62
CA GLU A 155 -6.02 -17.90 -9.23
C GLU A 155 -5.48 -16.92 -10.28
N PRO A 156 -4.70 -15.92 -9.85
CA PRO A 156 -4.28 -15.63 -8.45
C PRO A 156 -5.27 -14.75 -7.66
N HIS A 157 -6.41 -14.39 -8.24
CA HIS A 157 -7.40 -13.44 -7.70
C HIS A 157 -8.05 -13.99 -6.41
N ARG A 158 -8.35 -15.29 -6.36
CA ARG A 158 -8.90 -15.95 -5.17
C ARG A 158 -7.95 -15.89 -3.99
N SER A 159 -6.68 -16.20 -4.21
CA SER A 159 -5.65 -16.14 -3.17
C SER A 159 -5.43 -14.70 -2.68
N ARG A 160 -5.50 -13.71 -3.57
CA ARG A 160 -5.41 -12.30 -3.20
C ARG A 160 -6.58 -11.89 -2.32
N LEU A 161 -7.82 -12.22 -2.68
CA LEU A 161 -9.00 -11.91 -1.86
C LEU A 161 -8.91 -12.57 -0.48
N ALA A 162 -8.40 -13.80 -0.41
CA ALA A 162 -8.17 -14.50 0.85
C ALA A 162 -7.13 -13.76 1.72
N MET A 163 -6.06 -13.23 1.12
CA MET A 163 -5.05 -12.44 1.82
C MET A 163 -5.64 -11.13 2.39
N TYR A 164 -6.39 -10.37 1.60
CA TYR A 164 -7.06 -9.16 2.09
C TYR A 164 -8.04 -9.46 3.23
N THR A 165 -8.77 -10.56 3.12
CA THR A 165 -9.66 -11.02 4.18
C THR A 165 -8.90 -11.32 5.47
N GLU A 166 -7.75 -12.00 5.37
CA GLU A 166 -6.91 -12.30 6.53
C GLU A 166 -6.29 -11.04 7.14
N LEU A 167 -5.75 -10.12 6.32
CA LEU A 167 -5.20 -8.86 6.80
C LEU A 167 -6.24 -8.04 7.58
N LEU A 168 -7.48 -7.96 7.08
CA LEU A 168 -8.58 -7.30 7.77
C LEU A 168 -9.00 -8.03 9.06
N ARG A 169 -8.94 -9.38 9.05
CA ARG A 169 -9.18 -10.18 10.25
C ARG A 169 -8.13 -9.91 11.32
N LEU A 170 -6.84 -9.92 10.96
CA LEU A 170 -5.72 -9.63 11.86
C LEU A 170 -5.83 -8.21 12.43
N ARG A 171 -6.11 -7.22 11.60
CA ARG A 171 -6.33 -5.84 12.01
C ARG A 171 -7.43 -5.70 13.08
N ARG A 172 -8.50 -6.51 13.00
CA ARG A 172 -9.59 -6.53 13.99
C ARG A 172 -9.24 -7.33 15.23
N ALA A 173 -8.53 -8.45 15.08
CA ALA A 173 -8.15 -9.34 16.17
C ALA A 173 -7.10 -8.69 17.10
N HIS A 174 -6.13 -8.00 16.51
CA HIS A 174 -5.01 -7.36 17.22
C HIS A 174 -5.23 -5.85 17.29
N ARG A 175 -6.03 -5.41 18.27
CA ARG A 175 -6.33 -3.99 18.46
C ARG A 175 -5.09 -3.11 18.58
N LEU A 176 -3.98 -3.68 19.03
CA LEU A 176 -2.70 -3.01 19.13
C LEU A 176 -2.24 -2.40 17.80
N LEU A 177 -2.60 -3.01 16.66
CA LEU A 177 -2.25 -2.48 15.33
C LEU A 177 -2.86 -1.10 15.07
N THR A 178 -3.99 -0.77 15.72
CA THR A 178 -4.74 0.47 15.48
C THR A 178 -4.96 1.31 16.74
N ASP A 179 -4.46 0.87 17.89
CA ASP A 179 -4.62 1.60 19.15
C ASP A 179 -3.76 2.87 19.15
N PRO A 180 -4.35 4.08 19.28
CA PRO A 180 -3.57 5.32 19.31
C PRO A 180 -2.71 5.46 20.57
N SER A 181 -3.01 4.71 21.62
CA SER A 181 -2.23 4.72 22.87
C SER A 181 -1.03 3.75 22.84
N ALA A 182 -0.93 2.89 21.82
CA ALA A 182 0.20 1.98 21.70
C ALA A 182 1.51 2.74 21.52
N GLN A 183 2.53 2.32 22.26
CA GLN A 183 3.88 2.80 22.01
C GLN A 183 4.35 2.29 20.65
N GLN A 184 4.94 3.16 19.84
CA GLN A 184 5.44 2.81 18.52
C GLN A 184 6.91 3.18 18.40
N HIS A 185 7.69 2.23 17.88
CA HIS A 185 9.06 2.44 17.45
C HIS A 185 9.17 2.11 15.96
N VAL A 186 9.76 3.02 15.19
CA VAL A 186 9.97 2.86 13.74
C VAL A 186 11.46 2.93 13.46
N SER A 187 11.97 2.03 12.65
CA SER A 187 13.32 2.10 12.11
C SER A 187 13.33 1.72 10.63
N PHE A 188 14.25 2.30 9.87
CA PHE A 188 14.39 2.08 8.45
C PHE A 188 15.86 1.87 8.10
N VAL A 189 16.18 0.71 7.55
CA VAL A 189 17.55 0.31 7.22
C VAL A 189 17.52 -0.58 5.99
N ASP A 190 18.40 -0.35 5.03
CA ASP A 190 18.58 -1.16 3.81
C ASP A 190 17.25 -1.38 3.07
N ASP A 191 16.49 -0.30 2.89
CA ASP A 191 15.15 -0.28 2.28
C ASP A 191 14.11 -1.19 2.96
N ALA A 192 14.36 -1.60 4.20
CA ALA A 192 13.37 -2.29 5.03
C ALA A 192 12.85 -1.39 6.16
N LEU A 193 11.54 -1.41 6.34
CA LEU A 193 10.83 -0.73 7.42
C LEU A 193 10.51 -1.73 8.51
N PHE A 194 10.96 -1.40 9.72
CA PHE A 194 10.68 -2.15 10.94
C PHE A 194 9.80 -1.32 11.86
N VAL A 195 8.69 -1.90 12.29
CA VAL A 195 7.78 -1.23 13.22
C VAL A 195 7.47 -2.16 14.38
N VAL A 196 7.70 -1.68 15.60
CA VAL A 196 7.26 -2.36 16.81
C VAL A 196 6.18 -1.53 17.48
N ARG A 197 5.03 -2.13 17.69
CA ARG A 197 3.94 -1.53 18.45
C ARG A 197 3.72 -2.35 19.71
N SER A 198 3.72 -1.71 20.86
CA SER A 198 3.56 -2.38 22.15
C SER A 198 2.47 -1.74 23.00
N GLY A 199 1.79 -2.60 23.75
CA GLY A 199 0.74 -2.24 24.69
C GLY A 199 0.72 -3.22 25.87
N PRO A 200 -0.26 -3.10 26.78
CA PRO A 200 -0.37 -4.00 27.92
C PRO A 200 -0.53 -5.46 27.48
N GLY A 201 0.51 -6.26 27.68
CA GLY A 201 0.48 -7.71 27.48
C GLY A 201 0.67 -8.21 26.05
N GLU A 202 0.81 -7.34 25.05
CA GLU A 202 1.01 -7.75 23.65
C GLU A 202 2.02 -6.83 22.94
N THR A 203 2.81 -7.42 22.05
CA THR A 203 3.71 -6.71 21.14
C THR A 203 3.52 -7.20 19.72
N ALA A 204 3.32 -6.27 18.78
CA ALA A 204 3.28 -6.50 17.34
C ALA A 204 4.58 -6.01 16.71
N SER A 205 5.26 -6.89 15.97
CA SER A 205 6.46 -6.56 15.20
C SER A 205 6.14 -6.74 13.71
N LEU A 206 6.32 -5.67 12.95
CA LEU A 206 6.08 -5.66 11.51
C LEU A 206 7.40 -5.40 10.80
N VAL A 207 7.61 -6.10 9.70
CA VAL A 207 8.72 -5.87 8.78
C VAL A 207 8.16 -5.77 7.37
N PHE A 208 8.62 -4.76 6.64
CA PHE A 208 8.29 -4.55 5.23
C PHE A 208 9.61 -4.37 4.48
N ASN A 209 9.96 -5.32 3.64
CA ASN A 209 11.14 -5.26 2.80
C ASN A 209 10.77 -4.67 1.43
N PHE A 210 11.20 -3.45 1.15
CA PHE A 210 10.99 -2.75 -0.12
C PHE A 210 12.19 -2.88 -1.08
N SER A 211 13.12 -3.77 -0.80
CA SER A 211 14.29 -4.02 -1.63
C SER A 211 14.15 -5.28 -2.49
N ASP A 212 15.04 -5.47 -3.42
CA ASP A 212 15.22 -6.69 -4.23
C ASP A 212 16.23 -7.68 -3.61
N GLU A 213 16.68 -7.41 -2.39
CA GLU A 213 17.62 -8.22 -1.63
C GLU A 213 16.94 -8.81 -0.38
N ASP A 214 17.46 -9.93 0.11
CA ASP A 214 17.06 -10.49 1.40
C ASP A 214 17.50 -9.58 2.54
N VAL A 215 16.63 -9.40 3.53
CA VAL A 215 16.96 -8.67 4.76
C VAL A 215 17.12 -9.62 5.93
N ASP A 216 18.34 -9.69 6.48
CA ASP A 216 18.63 -10.49 7.67
C ASP A 216 17.99 -9.82 8.91
N HIS A 217 16.83 -10.29 9.28
CA HIS A 217 16.11 -9.81 10.45
C HIS A 217 15.58 -10.97 11.26
N ARG A 218 16.02 -11.03 12.52
CA ARG A 218 15.39 -11.94 13.49
C ARG A 218 14.15 -11.28 14.07
N SER A 219 12.99 -11.78 13.68
CA SER A 219 11.74 -11.41 14.35
C SER A 219 11.89 -11.57 15.85
N PRO A 220 11.55 -10.55 16.67
CA PRO A 220 11.56 -10.72 18.10
C PRO A 220 10.49 -11.75 18.50
N GLY A 221 10.93 -12.86 19.06
CA GLY A 221 10.04 -13.94 19.51
C GLY A 221 10.27 -15.27 18.78
N PRO A 222 9.59 -16.33 19.24
CA PRO A 222 9.66 -17.63 18.60
C PRO A 222 9.01 -17.64 17.21
N ALA A 223 9.39 -18.59 16.36
CA ALA A 223 8.90 -18.70 14.98
C ALA A 223 7.37 -18.83 14.89
N ASP A 224 6.73 -19.41 15.89
CA ASP A 224 5.28 -19.54 16.02
C ASP A 224 4.55 -18.23 16.36
N ALA A 225 5.29 -17.16 16.66
CA ALA A 225 4.74 -15.81 16.80
C ALA A 225 4.37 -15.14 15.46
N VAL A 226 4.83 -15.68 14.33
CA VAL A 226 4.48 -15.16 13.01
C VAL A 226 3.01 -15.50 12.71
N VAL A 227 2.18 -14.48 12.60
CA VAL A 227 0.74 -14.60 12.32
C VAL A 227 0.39 -14.25 10.88
N PHE A 228 1.29 -13.54 10.19
CA PHE A 228 1.17 -13.23 8.77
C PHE A 228 2.55 -13.18 8.13
N ASP A 229 2.66 -13.78 6.95
CA ASP A 229 3.79 -13.67 6.04
C ASP A 229 3.23 -13.52 4.62
N SER A 230 3.63 -12.48 3.90
CA SER A 230 3.13 -12.21 2.55
C SER A 230 3.57 -13.27 1.54
N ASP A 231 4.62 -14.02 1.85
CA ASP A 231 5.15 -15.10 1.01
C ASP A 231 4.55 -16.47 1.30
N ASP A 232 3.59 -16.55 2.19
CA ASP A 232 2.87 -17.79 2.46
C ASP A 232 2.17 -18.32 1.19
N THR A 233 2.25 -19.62 0.98
CA THR A 233 1.62 -20.29 -0.17
C THR A 233 0.11 -20.10 -0.23
N ARG A 234 -0.54 -19.83 0.90
CA ARG A 234 -1.98 -19.50 0.96
C ARG A 234 -2.35 -18.29 0.10
N TRP A 235 -1.40 -17.38 -0.15
CA TRP A 235 -1.57 -16.15 -0.94
C TRP A 235 -0.88 -16.21 -2.30
N GLY A 236 -0.46 -17.40 -2.72
CA GLY A 236 0.33 -17.57 -3.95
C GLY A 236 1.80 -17.18 -3.81
N GLY A 237 2.30 -17.04 -2.59
CA GLY A 237 3.72 -16.83 -2.34
C GLY A 237 4.55 -18.11 -2.53
N PRO A 238 5.88 -17.99 -2.57
CA PRO A 238 6.78 -19.13 -2.77
C PRO A 238 6.89 -20.05 -1.55
N GLY A 239 6.33 -19.66 -0.41
CA GLY A 239 6.49 -20.29 0.90
C GLY A 239 7.37 -19.41 1.78
N GLY A 240 6.78 -18.85 2.85
CA GLY A 240 7.49 -17.99 3.80
C GLY A 240 8.59 -18.76 4.54
N ALA A 241 9.76 -18.19 4.62
CA ALA A 241 10.83 -18.65 5.50
C ALA A 241 10.80 -17.84 6.80
N VAL A 242 11.27 -18.45 7.89
CA VAL A 242 11.30 -17.74 9.17
C VAL A 242 12.32 -16.58 9.12
N ASP A 243 13.47 -16.78 8.49
CA ASP A 243 14.52 -15.81 8.19
C ASP A 243 15.31 -16.28 6.97
N PRO A 244 15.85 -15.42 6.11
CA PRO A 244 15.69 -13.95 6.07
C PRO A 244 14.29 -13.49 5.62
N ILE A 245 14.05 -12.17 5.66
CA ILE A 245 12.86 -11.55 5.07
C ILE A 245 13.14 -11.40 3.58
N ALA A 246 12.35 -12.10 2.76
CA ALA A 246 12.54 -12.13 1.31
C ALA A 246 12.31 -10.76 0.65
N PRO A 247 12.81 -10.53 -0.57
CA PRO A 247 12.56 -9.33 -1.35
C PRO A 247 11.06 -9.05 -1.51
N TRP A 248 10.68 -7.78 -1.44
CA TRP A 248 9.30 -7.31 -1.67
C TRP A 248 8.26 -8.03 -0.80
N SER A 249 8.61 -8.34 0.45
CA SER A 249 7.74 -9.08 1.36
C SER A 249 7.42 -8.34 2.65
N ALA A 250 6.38 -8.81 3.36
CA ALA A 250 5.94 -8.27 4.64
C ALA A 250 5.66 -9.39 5.63
N ARG A 251 5.99 -9.16 6.90
CA ARG A 251 5.73 -10.10 7.99
C ARG A 251 5.17 -9.38 9.22
N LEU A 252 4.20 -10.02 9.87
CA LEU A 252 3.68 -9.61 11.17
C LEU A 252 3.89 -10.74 12.17
N SER A 253 4.57 -10.43 13.27
CA SER A 253 4.69 -11.29 14.43
C SER A 253 3.95 -10.69 15.63
N ILE A 254 3.27 -11.54 16.41
CA ILE A 254 2.58 -11.14 17.64
C ILE A 254 3.15 -11.95 18.80
N THR A 255 3.64 -11.27 19.82
CA THR A 255 4.14 -11.89 21.04
C THR A 255 3.35 -11.43 22.26
N GLN A 256 3.15 -12.35 23.22
CA GLN A 256 2.55 -12.02 24.52
C GLN A 256 3.66 -11.53 25.48
N GLY A 257 3.40 -10.44 26.17
CA GLY A 257 4.36 -9.86 27.12
C GLY A 257 4.72 -8.40 26.79
N PRO A 258 5.50 -7.76 27.66
CA PRO A 258 5.99 -6.40 27.43
C PRO A 258 6.92 -6.37 26.20
N ALA A 259 7.03 -5.19 25.60
CA ALA A 259 7.98 -4.97 24.49
C ALA A 259 9.39 -5.45 24.90
N PRO A 260 10.11 -6.14 24.00
CA PRO A 260 11.53 -6.33 24.18
C PRO A 260 12.21 -4.95 24.29
N ASP A 261 13.23 -4.84 25.17
CA ASP A 261 14.00 -3.60 25.27
C ASP A 261 14.45 -3.14 23.87
N ALA A 262 14.32 -1.85 23.59
CA ALA A 262 14.68 -1.25 22.28
C ALA A 262 16.14 -1.56 21.86
N THR A 263 16.99 -1.95 22.80
CA THR A 263 18.35 -2.46 22.58
C THR A 263 18.41 -3.88 22.00
N THR A 264 17.31 -4.62 21.99
CA THR A 264 17.28 -6.03 21.51
C THR A 264 16.94 -6.12 20.00
N ILE A 265 16.57 -5.03 19.37
CA ILE A 265 16.43 -4.96 17.91
C ILE A 265 17.84 -4.79 17.32
N HIS A 266 18.64 -5.85 17.40
CA HIS A 266 19.97 -5.87 16.82
C HIS A 266 19.85 -6.08 15.30
N LEU A 267 19.91 -4.97 14.57
CA LEU A 267 20.41 -4.99 13.20
C LEU A 267 21.88 -5.36 13.27
N ARG A 268 22.25 -6.57 12.89
CA ARG A 268 23.66 -6.89 12.65
C ARG A 268 24.09 -6.13 11.39
N ARG A 269 25.07 -5.23 11.58
CA ARG A 269 25.80 -4.58 10.48
C ARG A 269 26.68 -5.62 9.79
#